data_5d44f19365805d59763fa8a833301830
#
_entry.id   5d44f19365805d59763fa8a833301830
#
_cell.length_a   1.000
_cell.length_b   1.000
_cell.length_c   1.000
_cell.angle_alpha   90.00
_cell.angle_beta   90.00
_cell.angle_gamma   90.00
#
_symmetry.space_group_name_H-M   'P 1'
#
loop_
_entity.id
_entity.type
_entity.pdbx_description
1 polymer ?
#
loop_
_entity_poly.entity_id
_entity_poly.type
_entity_poly.pdbx_seq_one_letter_code
_entity_poly.pdbx_strand_id
1 'polypeptide(L)'
;MEDSTAQVIAYWGIGDKQSYSVSLQNLVINGEDTTKNETTQYDVDITVLDSSANSYTVSWLYRNFRNNSDNELIQKILASGENLKVIIKTDELGAFLSVENWEEVSNYMKETLLSIQNEAPNTIDIMKQFEYLYSSKEAIESSAIQDIQQFYTFHGAKYTLNKILEFNMKTPNLYYPEKPFDSKITLSLDELNPDNDNFILRFTQEVNKEQLVNTTYEYLSNLAKSNGTEKPNKESFKDLSNVISNSSRIHITGWMMYSIQTKFVQAESVKNIENRIIEIK
;
A
#
# COMPACT_ATOMS: atom_id res chain seq x y z
N MET A 1 6.00 14.56 -23.83
CA MET A 1 5.55 13.23 -24.33
C MET A 1 6.01 13.15 -25.79
N GLU A 2 7.15 12.55 -26.00
CA GLU A 2 7.73 12.38 -27.34
C GLU A 2 7.57 10.91 -27.73
N ASP A 3 7.26 10.67 -28.99
CA ASP A 3 7.29 9.32 -29.62
C ASP A 3 6.54 8.20 -28.87
N SER A 4 5.30 8.44 -28.43
CA SER A 4 4.50 7.44 -27.73
C SER A 4 5.12 6.98 -26.40
N THR A 5 5.88 7.83 -25.73
CA THR A 5 6.50 7.54 -24.43
C THR A 5 6.11 8.56 -23.36
N ALA A 6 6.07 8.12 -22.10
CA ALA A 6 5.98 8.95 -20.92
C ALA A 6 7.10 8.57 -19.96
N GLN A 7 7.74 9.58 -19.36
CA GLN A 7 8.64 9.39 -18.24
C GLN A 7 8.07 10.09 -17.01
N VAL A 8 7.98 9.39 -15.89
CA VAL A 8 7.49 9.96 -14.64
C VAL A 8 8.65 10.58 -13.91
N ILE A 9 8.74 11.90 -13.98
CA ILE A 9 9.81 12.68 -13.37
C ILE A 9 9.19 13.76 -12.48
N ALA A 10 9.75 13.93 -11.29
CA ALA A 10 9.42 15.02 -10.39
C ALA A 10 10.01 16.33 -10.90
N TYR A 11 9.16 17.20 -11.45
CA TYR A 11 9.50 18.58 -11.78
C TYR A 11 8.98 19.50 -10.69
N TRP A 12 9.56 19.38 -9.50
CA TRP A 12 9.07 20.08 -8.31
C TRP A 12 10.06 21.13 -7.84
N GLY A 13 9.52 22.26 -7.35
CA GLY A 13 10.28 23.32 -6.67
C GLY A 13 10.15 23.23 -5.14
N ILE A 14 11.12 23.81 -4.42
CA ILE A 14 11.01 23.97 -2.97
C ILE A 14 9.77 24.79 -2.63
N GLY A 15 8.95 24.30 -1.72
CA GLY A 15 7.70 24.90 -1.29
C GLY A 15 6.48 24.50 -2.13
N ASP A 16 6.66 23.73 -3.23
CA ASP A 16 5.53 23.17 -3.97
C ASP A 16 4.71 22.28 -3.05
N LYS A 17 3.40 22.43 -3.12
CA LYS A 17 2.46 21.74 -2.25
C LYS A 17 1.24 21.25 -3.03
N GLN A 18 0.82 20.01 -2.74
CA GLN A 18 -0.43 19.43 -3.20
C GLN A 18 -1.16 18.79 -2.03
N SER A 19 -2.49 18.88 -2.05
CA SER A 19 -3.35 18.22 -1.05
C SER A 19 -4.16 17.11 -1.72
N TYR A 20 -4.28 15.99 -1.01
CA TYR A 20 -4.94 14.78 -1.49
C TYR A 20 -6.01 14.32 -0.52
N SER A 21 -7.07 13.73 -1.06
CA SER A 21 -7.98 12.88 -0.32
C SER A 21 -7.56 11.43 -0.52
N VAL A 22 -7.46 10.67 0.56
CA VAL A 22 -7.21 9.23 0.51
C VAL A 22 -8.41 8.49 1.07
N SER A 23 -8.89 7.48 0.32
CA SER A 23 -9.98 6.60 0.75
C SER A 23 -9.49 5.16 0.72
N LEU A 24 -9.57 4.48 1.86
CA LEU A 24 -9.25 3.06 2.03
C LEU A 24 -10.55 2.31 2.32
N GLN A 25 -10.93 1.39 1.43
CA GLN A 25 -12.11 0.54 1.57
C GLN A 25 -11.70 -0.91 1.76
N ASN A 26 -12.21 -1.56 2.79
CA ASN A 26 -12.03 -2.97 3.08
C ASN A 26 -13.35 -3.72 2.93
N LEU A 27 -13.41 -4.62 1.97
CA LEU A 27 -14.55 -5.46 1.67
C LEU A 27 -14.23 -6.93 1.96
N VAL A 28 -15.15 -7.64 2.61
CA VAL A 28 -15.13 -9.09 2.71
C VAL A 28 -16.44 -9.61 2.13
N ILE A 29 -16.34 -10.45 1.10
CA ILE A 29 -17.47 -11.06 0.42
C ILE A 29 -17.38 -12.58 0.65
N ASN A 30 -18.45 -13.19 1.11
CA ASN A 30 -18.58 -14.65 1.26
C ASN A 30 -19.72 -15.16 0.37
N GLY A 31 -19.36 -15.85 -0.72
CA GLY A 31 -20.31 -16.20 -1.78
C GLY A 31 -20.84 -14.94 -2.48
N GLU A 32 -22.12 -14.64 -2.30
CA GLU A 32 -22.79 -13.43 -2.83
C GLU A 32 -22.99 -12.34 -1.76
N ASP A 33 -22.72 -12.64 -0.49
CA ASP A 33 -22.97 -11.73 0.62
C ASP A 33 -21.75 -10.89 0.99
N THR A 34 -21.91 -9.57 1.07
CA THR A 34 -20.93 -8.67 1.63
C THR A 34 -21.01 -8.70 3.16
N THR A 35 -20.05 -9.35 3.81
CA THR A 35 -20.00 -9.52 5.27
C THR A 35 -19.24 -8.41 5.99
N LYS A 36 -18.43 -7.64 5.26
CA LYS A 36 -17.72 -6.47 5.78
C LYS A 36 -17.60 -5.40 4.69
N ASN A 37 -17.86 -4.13 5.06
CA ASN A 37 -17.63 -2.97 4.21
C ASN A 37 -17.23 -1.78 5.11
N GLU A 38 -15.94 -1.63 5.34
CA GLU A 38 -15.37 -0.55 6.14
C GLU A 38 -14.64 0.43 5.24
N THR A 39 -14.84 1.72 5.48
CA THR A 39 -14.19 2.80 4.74
C THR A 39 -13.52 3.75 5.70
N THR A 40 -12.23 3.99 5.49
CA THR A 40 -11.45 5.03 6.16
C THR A 40 -11.10 6.10 5.15
N GLN A 41 -11.27 7.36 5.52
CA GLN A 41 -10.89 8.51 4.71
C GLN A 41 -9.98 9.43 5.52
N TYR A 42 -9.01 10.03 4.87
CA TYR A 42 -8.13 11.04 5.44
C TYR A 42 -7.58 11.96 4.35
N ASP A 43 -7.02 13.07 4.78
CA ASP A 43 -6.37 14.03 3.92
C ASP A 43 -4.85 13.94 4.10
N VAL A 44 -4.12 14.20 3.02
CA VAL A 44 -2.66 14.28 3.03
C VAL A 44 -2.21 15.56 2.36
N ASP A 45 -1.42 16.36 3.07
CA ASP A 45 -0.69 17.49 2.51
C ASP A 45 0.74 17.05 2.16
N ILE A 46 1.10 17.05 0.88
CA ILE A 46 2.44 16.76 0.38
C ILE A 46 3.14 18.08 0.10
N THR A 47 4.33 18.27 0.68
CA THR A 47 5.12 19.50 0.50
C THR A 47 6.58 19.17 0.21
N VAL A 48 7.15 19.78 -0.83
CA VAL A 48 8.58 19.70 -1.14
C VAL A 48 9.34 20.61 -0.17
N LEU A 49 10.10 20.02 0.74
CA LEU A 49 10.85 20.75 1.77
C LEU A 49 12.21 21.23 1.27
N ASP A 50 12.87 20.40 0.47
CA ASP A 50 14.20 20.68 -0.07
C ASP A 50 14.39 19.99 -1.42
N SER A 51 15.29 20.55 -2.25
CA SER A 51 15.65 20.05 -3.57
C SER A 51 17.13 20.26 -3.80
N SER A 52 17.80 19.23 -4.24
CA SER A 52 19.21 19.24 -4.66
C SER A 52 19.35 18.70 -6.09
N ALA A 53 20.56 18.73 -6.63
CA ALA A 53 20.82 18.15 -7.96
C ALA A 53 20.49 16.64 -8.05
N ASN A 54 20.45 15.93 -6.91
CA ASN A 54 20.35 14.47 -6.88
C ASN A 54 19.16 13.95 -6.05
N SER A 55 18.33 14.82 -5.46
CA SER A 55 17.25 14.35 -4.58
C SER A 55 16.26 15.43 -4.21
N TYR A 56 15.04 14.99 -3.83
CA TYR A 56 14.05 15.82 -3.12
C TYR A 56 13.86 15.29 -1.71
N THR A 57 13.56 16.22 -0.78
CA THR A 57 13.04 15.90 0.55
C THR A 57 11.59 16.33 0.58
N VAL A 58 10.67 15.40 0.84
CA VAL A 58 9.23 15.62 0.73
C VAL A 58 8.54 15.25 2.03
N SER A 59 7.68 16.13 2.52
CA SER A 59 6.86 15.92 3.72
C SER A 59 5.46 15.45 3.35
N TRP A 60 4.98 14.44 4.05
CA TRP A 60 3.62 13.94 4.02
C TRP A 60 2.98 14.19 5.38
N LEU A 61 1.94 15.02 5.44
CA LEU A 61 1.24 15.37 6.67
C LEU A 61 -0.19 14.88 6.61
N TYR A 62 -0.53 13.94 7.50
CA TYR A 62 -1.82 13.27 7.57
C TYR A 62 -2.81 14.03 8.45
N ARG A 63 -4.07 14.16 8.01
CA ARG A 63 -5.11 14.91 8.70
C ARG A 63 -6.51 14.38 8.42
N ASN A 64 -7.48 14.83 9.25
CA ASN A 64 -8.92 14.68 9.00
C ASN A 64 -9.36 13.22 8.85
N PHE A 65 -8.88 12.33 9.70
CA PHE A 65 -9.28 10.94 9.68
C PHE A 65 -10.78 10.77 9.99
N ARG A 66 -11.45 9.96 9.16
CA ARG A 66 -12.87 9.57 9.32
C ARG A 66 -12.98 8.08 8.98
N ASN A 67 -13.85 7.39 9.70
CA ASN A 67 -14.11 5.98 9.50
C ASN A 67 -15.59 5.67 9.76
N ASN A 68 -16.16 4.70 9.06
CA ASN A 68 -17.54 4.24 9.23
C ASN A 68 -17.68 3.00 10.13
N SER A 69 -16.61 2.57 10.80
CA SER A 69 -16.67 1.47 11.76
C SER A 69 -17.36 1.91 13.05
N ASP A 70 -18.26 1.06 13.59
CA ASP A 70 -18.87 1.26 14.90
C ASP A 70 -17.92 0.83 16.05
N ASN A 71 -16.74 0.29 15.73
CA ASN A 71 -15.76 -0.14 16.70
C ASN A 71 -14.89 1.04 17.18
N GLU A 72 -15.11 1.50 18.41
CA GLU A 72 -14.40 2.62 19.02
C GLU A 72 -12.87 2.44 19.03
N LEU A 73 -12.38 1.20 19.19
CA LEU A 73 -10.96 0.91 19.16
C LEU A 73 -10.37 1.16 17.79
N ILE A 74 -11.06 0.68 16.73
CA ILE A 74 -10.65 0.93 15.34
C ILE A 74 -10.63 2.43 15.07
N GLN A 75 -11.65 3.18 15.50
CA GLN A 75 -11.70 4.64 15.35
C GLN A 75 -10.50 5.31 16.04
N LYS A 76 -10.14 4.89 17.26
CA LYS A 76 -8.98 5.43 17.99
C LYS A 76 -7.66 5.11 17.31
N ILE A 77 -7.48 3.88 16.83
CA ILE A 77 -6.27 3.47 16.11
C ILE A 77 -6.11 4.30 14.82
N LEU A 78 -7.18 4.50 14.07
CA LEU A 78 -7.13 5.30 12.83
C LEU A 78 -6.87 6.78 13.14
N ALA A 79 -7.48 7.32 14.19
CA ALA A 79 -7.21 8.68 14.65
C ALA A 79 -5.76 8.87 15.15
N SER A 80 -5.04 7.79 15.45
CA SER A 80 -3.61 7.86 15.79
C SER A 80 -2.72 8.37 14.64
N GLY A 81 -3.22 8.33 13.40
CA GLY A 81 -2.55 8.96 12.26
C GLY A 81 -2.72 10.48 12.16
N GLU A 82 -3.58 11.09 13.00
CA GLU A 82 -3.85 12.54 12.94
C GLU A 82 -2.60 13.35 13.28
N ASN A 83 -2.22 14.28 12.39
CA ASN A 83 -0.99 15.07 12.47
C ASN A 83 0.33 14.27 12.36
N LEU A 84 0.28 13.00 12.01
CA LEU A 84 1.49 12.25 11.68
C LEU A 84 2.19 12.91 10.49
N LYS A 85 3.48 13.15 10.65
CA LYS A 85 4.34 13.72 9.61
C LYS A 85 5.40 12.71 9.22
N VAL A 86 5.38 12.27 7.96
CA VAL A 86 6.42 11.41 7.38
C VAL A 86 7.26 12.25 6.43
N ILE A 87 8.57 12.25 6.61
CA ILE A 87 9.53 12.92 5.73
C ILE A 87 10.26 11.84 4.96
N ILE A 88 10.19 11.94 3.63
CA ILE A 88 10.85 11.00 2.73
C ILE A 88 11.90 11.67 1.89
N LYS A 89 12.81 10.87 1.38
CA LYS A 89 13.77 11.25 0.34
C LYS A 89 13.48 10.50 -0.95
N THR A 90 13.60 11.20 -2.07
CA THR A 90 13.55 10.61 -3.42
C THR A 90 14.88 10.89 -4.14
N ASP A 91 15.13 10.21 -5.25
CA ASP A 91 16.19 10.60 -6.18
C ASP A 91 15.79 11.85 -6.98
N GLU A 92 16.64 12.27 -7.91
CA GLU A 92 16.43 13.42 -8.80
C GLU A 92 15.27 13.24 -9.79
N LEU A 93 14.84 12.01 -10.05
CA LEU A 93 13.70 11.71 -10.91
C LEU A 93 12.38 11.56 -10.11
N GLY A 94 12.46 11.62 -8.78
CA GLY A 94 11.32 11.48 -7.90
C GLY A 94 11.05 10.04 -7.44
N ALA A 95 11.92 9.06 -7.75
CA ALA A 95 11.75 7.70 -7.24
C ALA A 95 12.04 7.65 -5.73
N PHE A 96 11.17 6.97 -4.98
CA PHE A 96 11.31 6.83 -3.52
C PHE A 96 12.63 6.16 -3.14
N LEU A 97 13.34 6.72 -2.17
CA LEU A 97 14.58 6.17 -1.63
C LEU A 97 14.43 5.71 -0.18
N SER A 98 13.94 6.58 0.71
CA SER A 98 13.91 6.28 2.15
C SER A 98 12.95 7.17 2.92
N VAL A 99 12.59 6.71 4.13
CA VAL A 99 11.99 7.54 5.18
C VAL A 99 13.10 8.15 6.02
N GLU A 100 13.14 9.49 6.09
CA GLU A 100 14.23 10.20 6.79
C GLU A 100 13.97 10.34 8.29
N ASN A 101 12.73 10.58 8.68
CA ASN A 101 12.35 10.78 10.10
C ASN A 101 11.70 9.52 10.72
N TRP A 102 12.14 8.34 10.34
CA TRP A 102 11.53 7.08 10.78
C TRP A 102 11.52 6.90 12.33
N GLU A 103 12.53 7.42 13.05
CA GLU A 103 12.56 7.39 14.52
C GLU A 103 11.46 8.24 15.13
N GLU A 104 11.21 9.44 14.58
CA GLU A 104 10.12 10.31 15.01
C GLU A 104 8.76 9.66 14.76
N VAL A 105 8.58 9.06 13.57
CA VAL A 105 7.37 8.29 13.21
C VAL A 105 7.15 7.11 14.16
N SER A 106 8.21 6.33 14.42
CA SER A 106 8.18 5.20 15.36
C SER A 106 7.79 5.63 16.76
N ASN A 107 8.42 6.68 17.27
CA ASN A 107 8.16 7.19 18.64
C ASN A 107 6.75 7.75 18.76
N TYR A 108 6.30 8.56 17.79
CA TYR A 108 4.94 9.09 17.75
C TYR A 108 3.88 7.98 17.80
N MET A 109 4.04 6.94 16.98
CA MET A 109 3.11 5.82 16.93
C MET A 109 3.15 4.99 18.22
N LYS A 110 4.33 4.73 18.81
CA LYS A 110 4.47 4.02 20.09
C LYS A 110 3.76 4.76 21.23
N GLU A 111 3.97 6.05 21.37
CA GLU A 111 3.31 6.87 22.40
C GLU A 111 1.78 6.84 22.25
N THR A 112 1.30 6.98 21.02
CA THR A 112 -0.14 6.96 20.72
C THR A 112 -0.75 5.58 20.99
N LEU A 113 -0.10 4.49 20.58
CA LEU A 113 -0.57 3.13 20.85
C LEU A 113 -0.57 2.81 22.36
N LEU A 114 0.43 3.25 23.09
CA LEU A 114 0.46 3.11 24.57
C LEU A 114 -0.70 3.85 25.23
N SER A 115 -1.06 5.05 24.75
CA SER A 115 -2.23 5.77 25.26
C SER A 115 -3.52 5.00 25.03
N ILE A 116 -3.71 4.43 23.83
CA ILE A 116 -4.89 3.61 23.48
C ILE A 116 -4.93 2.34 24.34
N GLN A 117 -3.79 1.67 24.54
CA GLN A 117 -3.70 0.44 25.35
C GLN A 117 -4.09 0.69 26.81
N ASN A 118 -3.71 1.82 27.39
CA ASN A 118 -4.07 2.20 28.76
C ASN A 118 -5.59 2.38 28.94
N GLU A 119 -6.28 2.82 27.87
CA GLU A 119 -7.74 2.97 27.87
C GLU A 119 -8.49 1.66 27.58
N ALA A 120 -7.86 0.72 26.84
CA ALA A 120 -8.45 -0.54 26.41
C ALA A 120 -7.50 -1.74 26.59
N PRO A 121 -7.29 -2.24 27.83
CA PRO A 121 -6.29 -3.27 28.13
C PRO A 121 -6.46 -4.61 27.39
N ASN A 122 -7.67 -4.95 26.97
CA ASN A 122 -7.96 -6.22 26.27
C ASN A 122 -7.52 -6.25 24.80
N THR A 123 -6.79 -5.24 24.34
CA THR A 123 -6.39 -5.06 22.91
C THR A 123 -4.92 -5.34 22.67
N ILE A 124 -4.21 -5.94 23.62
CA ILE A 124 -2.76 -6.15 23.61
C ILE A 124 -2.26 -6.82 22.31
N ASP A 125 -2.95 -7.83 21.79
CA ASP A 125 -2.49 -8.56 20.62
C ASP A 125 -2.65 -7.74 19.32
N ILE A 126 -3.69 -6.93 19.22
CA ILE A 126 -3.88 -6.00 18.10
C ILE A 126 -2.81 -4.90 18.17
N MET A 127 -2.56 -4.36 19.36
CA MET A 127 -1.54 -3.32 19.56
C MET A 127 -0.14 -3.80 19.18
N LYS A 128 0.25 -5.04 19.52
CA LYS A 128 1.53 -5.63 19.13
C LYS A 128 1.72 -5.71 17.60
N GLN A 129 0.65 -6.00 16.86
CA GLN A 129 0.71 -6.01 15.38
C GLN A 129 0.98 -4.61 14.83
N PHE A 130 0.30 -3.58 15.37
CA PHE A 130 0.56 -2.20 14.98
C PHE A 130 1.97 -1.74 15.41
N GLU A 131 2.41 -2.07 16.62
CA GLU A 131 3.76 -1.75 17.09
C GLU A 131 4.84 -2.33 16.18
N TYR A 132 4.64 -3.54 15.66
CA TYR A 132 5.57 -4.18 14.71
C TYR A 132 5.72 -3.37 13.43
N LEU A 133 4.65 -2.78 12.88
CA LEU A 133 4.69 -1.97 11.65
C LEU A 133 5.58 -0.73 11.78
N TYR A 134 5.77 -0.23 13.01
CA TYR A 134 6.56 0.97 13.30
C TYR A 134 7.83 0.68 14.09
N SER A 135 8.25 -0.58 14.18
CA SER A 135 9.36 -1.03 15.02
C SER A 135 10.74 -0.66 14.49
N SER A 136 10.88 -0.52 13.18
CA SER A 136 12.15 -0.20 12.51
C SER A 136 11.91 0.58 11.22
N LYS A 137 12.98 1.15 10.65
CA LYS A 137 12.94 1.82 9.35
C LYS A 137 12.41 0.91 8.25
N GLU A 138 12.92 -0.32 8.19
CA GLU A 138 12.53 -1.33 7.20
C GLU A 138 11.05 -1.72 7.34
N ALA A 139 10.54 -1.84 8.57
CA ALA A 139 9.14 -2.15 8.83
C ALA A 139 8.23 -1.01 8.36
N ILE A 140 8.59 0.24 8.66
CA ILE A 140 7.86 1.43 8.22
C ILE A 140 7.87 1.51 6.68
N GLU A 141 9.03 1.41 6.06
CA GLU A 141 9.18 1.50 4.60
C GLU A 141 8.47 0.38 3.85
N SER A 142 8.42 -0.84 4.41
CA SER A 142 7.79 -1.99 3.74
C SER A 142 6.28 -2.10 3.96
N SER A 143 5.74 -1.54 5.05
CA SER A 143 4.38 -1.87 5.48
C SER A 143 3.53 -0.69 5.96
N ALA A 144 4.13 0.33 6.57
CA ALA A 144 3.36 1.41 7.19
C ALA A 144 3.01 2.56 6.24
N ILE A 145 3.80 2.76 5.16
CA ILE A 145 3.67 3.89 4.22
C ILE A 145 3.12 3.45 2.85
N GLN A 146 2.11 2.60 2.83
CA GLN A 146 1.59 2.00 1.59
C GLN A 146 1.00 3.02 0.60
N ASP A 147 0.43 4.13 1.07
CA ASP A 147 -0.04 5.24 0.23
C ASP A 147 1.12 6.01 -0.41
N ILE A 148 2.21 6.22 0.32
CA ILE A 148 3.45 6.79 -0.23
C ILE A 148 4.02 5.83 -1.31
N GLN A 149 4.11 4.54 -1.02
CA GLN A 149 4.56 3.54 -1.99
C GLN A 149 3.69 3.53 -3.26
N GLN A 150 2.36 3.61 -3.11
CA GLN A 150 1.44 3.69 -4.24
C GLN A 150 1.67 4.96 -5.07
N PHE A 151 1.88 6.10 -4.42
CA PHE A 151 2.13 7.37 -5.09
C PHE A 151 3.41 7.32 -5.93
N TYR A 152 4.48 6.74 -5.38
CA TYR A 152 5.80 6.70 -6.04
C TYR A 152 6.03 5.46 -6.91
N THR A 153 5.04 4.58 -7.10
CA THR A 153 5.19 3.31 -7.84
C THR A 153 5.82 3.47 -9.22
N PHE A 154 5.54 4.56 -9.91
CA PHE A 154 5.94 4.76 -11.31
C PHE A 154 7.06 5.78 -11.52
N HIS A 155 7.47 6.51 -10.47
CA HIS A 155 8.48 7.56 -10.58
C HIS A 155 9.86 7.00 -10.95
N GLY A 156 10.64 7.80 -11.67
CA GLY A 156 12.00 7.47 -12.10
C GLY A 156 12.10 6.65 -13.39
N ALA A 157 10.99 6.11 -13.91
CA ALA A 157 11.01 5.21 -15.06
C ALA A 157 10.35 5.82 -16.32
N LYS A 158 10.79 5.31 -17.49
CA LYS A 158 10.24 5.65 -18.81
C LYS A 158 9.41 4.49 -19.34
N TYR A 159 8.23 4.79 -19.85
CA TYR A 159 7.25 3.83 -20.36
C TYR A 159 6.92 4.14 -21.81
N THR A 160 6.65 3.10 -22.60
CA THR A 160 6.25 3.22 -24.02
C THR A 160 4.81 2.73 -24.15
N LEU A 161 3.97 3.49 -24.85
CA LEU A 161 2.57 3.15 -25.11
C LEU A 161 2.48 1.77 -25.78
N ASN A 162 1.53 0.95 -25.33
CA ASN A 162 1.30 -0.42 -25.81
C ASN A 162 2.46 -1.40 -25.60
N LYS A 163 3.47 -1.03 -24.77
CA LYS A 163 4.55 -1.94 -24.39
C LYS A 163 4.37 -2.36 -22.94
N ILE A 164 4.33 -3.67 -22.72
CA ILE A 164 4.30 -4.24 -21.36
C ILE A 164 5.73 -4.54 -20.92
N LEU A 165 6.09 -4.08 -19.73
CA LEU A 165 7.31 -4.46 -19.03
C LEU A 165 6.95 -5.56 -18.03
N GLU A 166 7.69 -6.67 -18.08
CA GLU A 166 7.47 -7.81 -17.19
C GLU A 166 8.77 -8.15 -16.45
N PHE A 167 8.66 -8.41 -15.17
CA PHE A 167 9.75 -8.93 -14.36
C PHE A 167 9.23 -9.72 -13.15
N ASN A 168 10.12 -10.47 -12.52
CA ASN A 168 9.78 -11.24 -11.31
C ASN A 168 10.38 -10.58 -10.08
N MET A 169 9.65 -10.65 -8.97
CA MET A 169 10.15 -10.23 -7.67
C MET A 169 9.79 -11.25 -6.58
N LYS A 170 10.39 -11.10 -5.41
CA LYS A 170 10.03 -11.86 -4.22
C LYS A 170 9.02 -11.06 -3.40
N THR A 171 7.92 -11.71 -3.00
CA THR A 171 6.89 -11.14 -2.13
C THR A 171 6.98 -11.83 -0.77
N PRO A 172 6.88 -11.08 0.35
CA PRO A 172 6.91 -11.67 1.67
C PRO A 172 5.87 -12.77 1.86
N ASN A 173 6.27 -13.84 2.53
CA ASN A 173 5.41 -14.93 2.93
C ASN A 173 5.16 -14.82 4.44
N LEU A 174 3.95 -14.50 4.83
CA LEU A 174 3.58 -14.30 6.24
C LEU A 174 3.56 -15.61 7.05
N TYR A 175 3.44 -16.77 6.39
CA TYR A 175 3.45 -18.07 7.06
C TYR A 175 4.88 -18.56 7.33
N TYR A 176 5.79 -18.33 6.38
CA TYR A 176 7.18 -18.75 6.41
C TYR A 176 8.07 -17.62 5.87
N PRO A 177 8.48 -16.65 6.70
CA PRO A 177 9.24 -15.47 6.26
C PRO A 177 10.54 -15.80 5.50
N GLU A 178 11.15 -16.96 5.80
CA GLU A 178 12.36 -17.45 5.13
C GLU A 178 12.11 -18.00 3.71
N LYS A 179 10.85 -18.17 3.31
CA LYS A 179 10.43 -18.69 2.00
C LYS A 179 9.52 -17.71 1.27
N PRO A 180 10.04 -16.58 0.77
CA PRO A 180 9.23 -15.61 0.06
C PRO A 180 8.63 -16.21 -1.22
N PHE A 181 7.45 -15.75 -1.60
CA PHE A 181 6.79 -16.15 -2.84
C PHE A 181 7.46 -15.50 -4.06
N ASP A 182 7.47 -16.20 -5.18
CA ASP A 182 7.68 -15.60 -6.50
C ASP A 182 6.42 -14.82 -6.90
N SER A 183 6.61 -13.65 -7.47
CA SER A 183 5.51 -12.84 -8.03
C SER A 183 5.89 -12.30 -9.39
N LYS A 184 4.93 -12.32 -10.30
CA LYS A 184 5.04 -11.68 -11.61
C LYS A 184 4.57 -10.23 -11.47
N ILE A 185 5.38 -9.30 -11.97
CA ILE A 185 5.05 -7.88 -12.07
C ILE A 185 4.85 -7.53 -13.54
N THR A 186 3.78 -6.79 -13.83
CA THR A 186 3.58 -6.14 -15.12
C THR A 186 3.38 -4.65 -14.96
N LEU A 187 4.00 -3.87 -15.84
CA LEU A 187 3.87 -2.41 -15.92
C LEU A 187 3.52 -2.03 -17.36
N SER A 188 2.59 -1.12 -17.56
CA SER A 188 2.23 -0.60 -18.88
C SER A 188 1.84 0.86 -18.84
N LEU A 189 2.13 1.56 -19.94
CA LEU A 189 1.54 2.85 -20.26
C LEU A 189 0.27 2.58 -21.07
N ASP A 190 -0.88 2.92 -20.49
CA ASP A 190 -2.21 2.61 -21.02
C ASP A 190 -2.74 3.74 -21.91
N GLU A 191 -2.52 4.99 -21.49
CA GLU A 191 -3.04 6.17 -22.16
C GLU A 191 -2.04 7.32 -22.12
N LEU A 192 -1.91 8.04 -23.22
CA LEU A 192 -1.27 9.35 -23.30
C LEU A 192 -2.34 10.40 -23.62
N ASN A 193 -2.40 11.45 -22.83
CA ASN A 193 -3.33 12.56 -23.03
C ASN A 193 -2.54 13.88 -23.08
N PRO A 194 -1.92 14.21 -24.23
CA PRO A 194 -1.10 15.40 -24.38
C PRO A 194 -1.90 16.71 -24.28
N ASP A 195 -3.19 16.69 -24.62
CA ASP A 195 -4.04 17.90 -24.54
C ASP A 195 -4.31 18.34 -23.09
N ASN A 196 -4.17 17.42 -22.13
CA ASN A 196 -4.37 17.65 -20.69
C ASN A 196 -3.12 17.38 -19.86
N ASP A 197 -1.96 17.27 -20.49
CA ASP A 197 -0.66 17.06 -19.84
C ASP A 197 -0.62 15.91 -18.83
N ASN A 198 -1.25 14.77 -19.16
CA ASN A 198 -1.27 13.61 -18.30
C ASN A 198 -1.24 12.28 -19.07
N PHE A 199 -1.04 11.22 -18.31
CA PHE A 199 -1.01 9.84 -18.83
C PHE A 199 -1.47 8.84 -17.75
N ILE A 200 -1.89 7.65 -18.20
CA ILE A 200 -2.32 6.56 -17.31
C ILE A 200 -1.30 5.42 -17.37
N LEU A 201 -0.83 5.03 -16.21
CA LEU A 201 0.04 3.87 -16.00
C LEU A 201 -0.71 2.79 -15.20
N ARG A 202 -0.42 1.53 -15.52
CA ARG A 202 -0.92 0.36 -14.80
C ARG A 202 0.22 -0.48 -14.27
N PHE A 203 -0.01 -1.02 -13.09
CA PHE A 203 0.84 -2.00 -12.41
C PHE A 203 -0.03 -3.18 -12.01
N THR A 204 0.50 -4.40 -12.16
CA THR A 204 -0.10 -5.60 -11.57
C THR A 204 1.00 -6.45 -10.97
N GLN A 205 0.76 -6.95 -9.78
CA GLN A 205 1.58 -7.95 -9.09
C GLN A 205 0.72 -9.17 -8.83
N GLU A 206 1.16 -10.32 -9.29
CA GLU A 206 0.47 -11.60 -9.11
C GLU A 206 1.41 -12.59 -8.42
N VAL A 207 1.02 -13.06 -7.24
CA VAL A 207 1.78 -14.07 -6.48
C VAL A 207 1.66 -15.42 -7.18
N ASN A 208 2.76 -16.18 -7.23
CA ASN A 208 2.76 -17.53 -7.80
C ASN A 208 1.73 -18.41 -7.11
N LYS A 209 0.69 -18.79 -7.87
CA LYS A 209 -0.48 -19.52 -7.37
C LYS A 209 -0.12 -20.88 -6.76
N GLU A 210 0.80 -21.62 -7.39
CA GLU A 210 1.19 -22.94 -6.91
C GLU A 210 1.91 -22.85 -5.56
N GLN A 211 2.85 -21.92 -5.43
CA GLN A 211 3.54 -21.66 -4.17
C GLN A 211 2.56 -21.22 -3.08
N LEU A 212 1.62 -20.32 -3.40
CA LEU A 212 0.61 -19.84 -2.48
C LEU A 212 -0.27 -20.97 -1.96
N VAL A 213 -0.80 -21.82 -2.87
CA VAL A 213 -1.65 -22.98 -2.53
C VAL A 213 -0.89 -23.98 -1.67
N ASN A 214 0.34 -24.35 -2.06
CA ASN A 214 1.15 -25.33 -1.34
C ASN A 214 1.48 -24.85 0.07
N THR A 215 1.91 -23.60 0.21
CA THR A 215 2.29 -23.00 1.50
C THR A 215 1.08 -22.88 2.44
N THR A 216 -0.06 -22.40 1.93
CA THR A 216 -1.29 -22.29 2.73
C THR A 216 -1.78 -23.65 3.21
N TYR A 217 -1.77 -24.64 2.33
CA TYR A 217 -2.16 -26.02 2.69
C TYR A 217 -1.22 -26.60 3.76
N GLU A 218 0.12 -26.42 3.61
CA GLU A 218 1.10 -26.89 4.58
C GLU A 218 0.89 -26.24 5.95
N TYR A 219 0.74 -24.92 5.99
CA TYR A 219 0.51 -24.16 7.21
C TYR A 219 -0.75 -24.63 7.94
N LEU A 220 -1.89 -24.70 7.25
CA LEU A 220 -3.17 -25.10 7.84
C LEU A 220 -3.18 -26.58 8.24
N SER A 221 -2.47 -27.47 7.50
CA SER A 221 -2.32 -28.87 7.87
C SER A 221 -1.50 -29.04 9.16
N ASN A 222 -0.45 -28.22 9.35
CA ASN A 222 0.33 -28.21 10.57
C ASN A 222 -0.48 -27.67 11.75
N LEU A 223 -1.26 -26.62 11.53
CA LEU A 223 -2.17 -26.07 12.53
C LEU A 223 -3.25 -27.10 12.95
N ALA A 224 -3.88 -27.78 11.99
CA ALA A 224 -4.85 -28.82 12.25
C ALA A 224 -4.25 -29.97 13.08
N LYS A 225 -3.03 -30.38 12.75
CA LYS A 225 -2.31 -31.41 13.52
C LYS A 225 -2.02 -30.98 14.96
N SER A 226 -1.60 -29.73 15.17
CA SER A 226 -1.34 -29.20 16.52
C SER A 226 -2.61 -29.07 17.37
N ASN A 227 -3.75 -28.80 16.74
CA ASN A 227 -5.05 -28.64 17.41
C ASN A 227 -5.85 -29.96 17.50
N GLY A 228 -5.31 -31.07 16.96
CA GLY A 228 -6.01 -32.35 16.94
C GLY A 228 -7.26 -32.38 16.04
N THR A 229 -7.32 -31.49 15.04
CA THR A 229 -8.43 -31.39 14.08
C THR A 229 -8.08 -32.09 12.76
N GLU A 230 -9.09 -32.34 11.92
CA GLU A 230 -8.92 -32.94 10.60
C GLU A 230 -8.15 -31.99 9.65
N LYS A 231 -7.28 -32.58 8.81
CA LYS A 231 -6.53 -31.81 7.81
C LYS A 231 -7.48 -31.22 6.77
N PRO A 232 -7.22 -29.98 6.30
CA PRO A 232 -8.01 -29.40 5.22
C PRO A 232 -7.87 -30.21 3.92
N ASN A 233 -8.88 -30.14 3.06
CA ASN A 233 -8.80 -30.68 1.71
C ASN A 233 -7.97 -29.70 0.83
N LYS A 234 -6.93 -30.19 0.14
CA LYS A 234 -6.09 -29.35 -0.72
C LYS A 234 -6.88 -28.76 -1.90
N GLU A 235 -7.89 -29.44 -2.41
CA GLU A 235 -8.74 -28.97 -3.51
C GLU A 235 -9.54 -27.71 -3.14
N SER A 236 -9.79 -27.48 -1.85
CA SER A 236 -10.45 -26.25 -1.38
C SER A 236 -9.62 -24.98 -1.69
N PHE A 237 -8.32 -25.11 -1.89
CA PHE A 237 -7.41 -23.98 -2.17
C PHE A 237 -7.16 -23.75 -3.67
N LYS A 238 -7.80 -24.50 -4.58
CA LYS A 238 -7.57 -24.38 -6.04
C LYS A 238 -7.79 -22.97 -6.59
N ASP A 239 -8.70 -22.19 -5.97
CA ASP A 239 -9.05 -20.83 -6.39
C ASP A 239 -8.33 -19.74 -5.57
N LEU A 240 -7.33 -20.14 -4.75
CA LEU A 240 -6.53 -19.21 -3.98
C LEU A 240 -5.75 -18.28 -4.91
N SER A 241 -5.87 -16.98 -4.68
CA SER A 241 -5.16 -15.95 -5.44
C SER A 241 -4.80 -14.77 -4.55
N ASN A 242 -3.71 -14.08 -4.88
CA ASN A 242 -3.29 -12.83 -4.28
C ASN A 242 -2.75 -11.93 -5.38
N VAL A 243 -3.50 -10.89 -5.69
CA VAL A 243 -3.22 -9.95 -6.78
C VAL A 243 -3.29 -8.53 -6.26
N ILE A 244 -2.31 -7.70 -6.62
CA ILE A 244 -2.34 -6.26 -6.42
C ILE A 244 -2.37 -5.61 -7.81
N SER A 245 -3.34 -4.74 -8.05
CA SER A 245 -3.41 -3.91 -9.26
C SER A 245 -3.43 -2.43 -8.87
N ASN A 246 -2.74 -1.60 -9.66
CA ASN A 246 -2.73 -0.16 -9.51
C ASN A 246 -2.96 0.49 -10.87
N SER A 247 -3.82 1.50 -10.92
CA SER A 247 -4.00 2.39 -12.08
C SER A 247 -3.86 3.83 -11.61
N SER A 248 -2.90 4.56 -12.19
CA SER A 248 -2.60 5.92 -11.79
C SER A 248 -2.63 6.86 -12.99
N ARG A 249 -3.35 7.98 -12.86
CA ARG A 249 -3.28 9.14 -13.75
C ARG A 249 -2.30 10.14 -13.16
N ILE A 250 -1.25 10.44 -13.92
CA ILE A 250 -0.12 11.27 -13.47
C ILE A 250 0.02 12.45 -14.43
N HIS A 251 0.16 13.64 -13.89
CA HIS A 251 0.50 14.86 -14.63
C HIS A 251 1.97 14.83 -15.08
N ILE A 252 2.29 15.50 -16.19
CA ILE A 252 3.68 15.55 -16.72
C ILE A 252 4.72 16.10 -15.74
N THR A 253 4.29 16.86 -14.73
CA THR A 253 5.14 17.36 -13.64
C THR A 253 5.42 16.33 -12.54
N GLY A 254 4.94 15.09 -12.69
CA GLY A 254 5.11 14.02 -11.71
C GLY A 254 4.11 14.04 -10.55
N TRP A 255 3.22 15.03 -10.46
CA TRP A 255 2.14 15.00 -9.48
C TRP A 255 1.06 13.98 -9.87
N MET A 256 0.68 13.14 -8.93
CA MET A 256 -0.43 12.20 -9.12
C MET A 256 -1.74 12.98 -9.12
N MET A 257 -2.59 12.75 -10.13
CA MET A 257 -3.94 13.33 -10.19
C MET A 257 -4.96 12.40 -9.54
N TYR A 258 -4.83 11.11 -9.84
CA TYR A 258 -5.71 10.07 -9.32
C TYR A 258 -4.97 8.73 -9.34
N SER A 259 -5.14 7.93 -8.31
CA SER A 259 -4.65 6.56 -8.27
C SER A 259 -5.64 5.66 -7.55
N ILE A 260 -5.88 4.48 -8.09
CA ILE A 260 -6.60 3.40 -7.42
C ILE A 260 -5.71 2.16 -7.37
N GLN A 261 -5.48 1.65 -6.16
CA GLN A 261 -4.85 0.36 -5.95
C GLN A 261 -5.88 -0.60 -5.36
N THR A 262 -5.99 -1.79 -5.95
CA THR A 262 -6.82 -2.88 -5.44
C THR A 262 -5.93 -4.04 -5.06
N LYS A 263 -5.98 -4.48 -3.79
CA LYS A 263 -5.44 -5.74 -3.33
C LYS A 263 -6.58 -6.74 -3.23
N PHE A 264 -6.47 -7.81 -3.99
CA PHE A 264 -7.47 -8.88 -4.06
C PHE A 264 -6.88 -10.18 -3.57
N VAL A 265 -7.49 -10.76 -2.53
CA VAL A 265 -7.15 -12.08 -2.01
C VAL A 265 -8.41 -12.93 -2.00
N GLN A 266 -8.38 -14.05 -2.69
CA GLN A 266 -9.48 -15.00 -2.72
C GLN A 266 -9.04 -16.35 -2.13
N ALA A 267 -9.91 -16.92 -1.28
CA ALA A 267 -9.78 -18.28 -0.76
C ALA A 267 -11.18 -18.91 -0.73
N GLU A 268 -11.41 -19.95 -1.52
CA GLU A 268 -12.73 -20.57 -1.70
C GLU A 268 -13.80 -19.53 -2.11
N SER A 269 -14.90 -19.44 -1.34
CA SER A 269 -15.96 -18.45 -1.55
C SER A 269 -15.68 -17.08 -0.95
N VAL A 270 -14.60 -16.96 -0.16
CA VAL A 270 -14.25 -15.71 0.53
C VAL A 270 -13.32 -14.85 -0.32
N LYS A 271 -13.71 -13.62 -0.54
CA LYS A 271 -12.92 -12.59 -1.22
C LYS A 271 -12.65 -11.43 -0.27
N ASN A 272 -11.38 -11.12 -0.06
CA ASN A 272 -10.94 -9.93 0.63
C ASN A 272 -10.46 -8.91 -0.41
N ILE A 273 -11.06 -7.74 -0.41
CA ILE A 273 -10.75 -6.67 -1.35
C ILE A 273 -10.40 -5.42 -0.54
N GLU A 274 -9.20 -4.91 -0.73
CA GLU A 274 -8.77 -3.61 -0.22
C GLU A 274 -8.58 -2.67 -1.40
N ASN A 275 -9.34 -1.58 -1.43
CA ASN A 275 -9.19 -0.51 -2.40
C ASN A 275 -8.61 0.71 -1.72
N ARG A 276 -7.50 1.24 -2.25
CA ARG A 276 -6.95 2.52 -1.84
C ARG A 276 -7.00 3.50 -3.00
N ILE A 277 -7.71 4.60 -2.80
CA ILE A 277 -7.87 5.67 -3.78
C ILE A 277 -7.14 6.90 -3.24
N ILE A 278 -6.29 7.50 -4.07
CA ILE A 278 -5.59 8.77 -3.81
C ILE A 278 -6.05 9.74 -4.90
N GLU A 279 -6.62 10.88 -4.53
CA GLU A 279 -7.16 11.86 -5.44
C GLU A 279 -6.71 13.27 -5.04
N ILE A 280 -6.22 14.03 -6.00
CA ILE A 280 -5.83 15.44 -5.80
C ILE A 280 -7.08 16.31 -5.52
N LYS A 281 -6.95 17.28 -4.60
CA LYS A 281 -8.03 18.20 -4.24
C LYS A 281 -8.05 19.47 -5.08
#